data_5c34f8520c689bfca4fe2207d4a47dfd
#
_entry.id   5c34f8520c689bfca4fe2207d4a47dfd
#
_cell.length_a   1.000
_cell.length_b   1.000
_cell.length_c   1.000
_cell.angle_alpha   90.00
_cell.angle_beta   90.00
_cell.angle_gamma   90.00
#
_symmetry.space_group_name_H-M   'P 1'
#
loop_
_entity.id
_entity.type
_entity.pdbx_description
1 polymer ?
#
loop_
_entity_poly.entity_id
_entity_poly.type
_entity_poly.pdbx_seq_one_letter_code
_entity_poly.pdbx_strand_id
1 'polypeptide(L)'
;MKTILITGGAGYIGSHIVEQLVNINHNVVILDNLYTGYKSLVNTKAKFIKGDIKNIKLLRKIIKENEIETIVHLAALLNVSDAEKNKKKYYLNNIIGTSNLIRSCEN
;
A
#
# COMPACT_ATOMS: atom_id res chain seq x y z
N MET A 1 -10.41 14.52 10.78
CA MET A 1 -9.12 14.07 10.19
C MET A 1 -8.85 12.63 10.58
N LYS A 2 -8.50 11.81 9.62
CA LYS A 2 -8.19 10.40 9.84
C LYS A 2 -6.76 10.10 9.41
N THR A 3 -6.18 9.04 9.96
CA THR A 3 -4.89 8.51 9.50
C THR A 3 -5.17 7.30 8.61
N ILE A 4 -4.79 7.40 7.36
CA ILE A 4 -5.15 6.45 6.31
C ILE A 4 -3.88 5.83 5.74
N LEU A 5 -3.83 4.50 5.71
CA LEU A 5 -2.78 3.76 5.03
C LEU A 5 -3.23 3.47 3.60
N ILE A 6 -2.41 3.87 2.63
CA ILE A 6 -2.61 3.56 1.22
C ILE A 6 -1.53 2.58 0.79
N THR A 7 -1.89 1.35 0.50
CA THR A 7 -0.95 0.43 -0.14
C THR A 7 -0.97 0.68 -1.64
N GLY A 8 0.21 0.79 -2.25
CA GLY A 8 0.32 1.14 -3.65
C GLY A 8 0.16 2.63 -3.94
N GLY A 9 0.44 3.48 -2.94
CA GLY A 9 0.28 4.94 -3.09
C GLY A 9 1.27 5.62 -4.02
N ALA A 10 2.29 4.89 -4.51
CA ALA A 10 3.23 5.40 -5.52
C ALA A 10 2.84 4.96 -6.94
N GLY A 11 1.74 4.24 -7.11
CA GLY A 11 1.19 3.88 -8.42
C GLY A 11 0.39 5.02 -9.03
N TYR A 12 -0.05 4.84 -10.27
CA TYR A 12 -0.80 5.89 -10.98
C TYR A 12 -2.11 6.24 -10.26
N ILE A 13 -2.97 5.25 -10.00
CA ILE A 13 -4.25 5.49 -9.32
C ILE A 13 -4.01 5.90 -7.87
N GLY A 14 -3.10 5.20 -7.19
CA GLY A 14 -2.81 5.46 -5.78
C GLY A 14 -2.30 6.87 -5.53
N SER A 15 -1.42 7.39 -6.42
CA SER A 15 -0.88 8.74 -6.27
C SER A 15 -1.97 9.81 -6.37
N HIS A 16 -2.96 9.62 -7.24
CA HIS A 16 -4.10 10.54 -7.35
C HIS A 16 -5.00 10.50 -6.13
N ILE A 17 -5.26 9.31 -5.58
CA ILE A 17 -6.04 9.17 -4.36
C ILE A 17 -5.34 9.82 -3.17
N VAL A 18 -4.03 9.60 -3.05
CA VAL A 18 -3.21 10.22 -1.99
C VAL A 18 -3.32 11.75 -2.06
N GLU A 19 -3.18 12.31 -3.26
CA GLU A 19 -3.26 13.76 -3.44
C GLU A 19 -4.61 14.32 -2.95
N GLN A 20 -5.71 13.67 -3.31
CA GLN A 20 -7.03 14.10 -2.87
C GLN A 20 -7.19 14.03 -1.36
N LEU A 21 -6.73 12.95 -0.74
CA LEU A 21 -6.83 12.78 0.72
C LEU A 21 -5.97 13.79 1.48
N VAL A 22 -4.76 14.04 1.00
CA VAL A 22 -3.88 15.05 1.59
C VAL A 22 -4.52 16.44 1.47
N ASN A 23 -5.12 16.76 0.33
CA ASN A 23 -5.73 18.08 0.09
C ASN A 23 -6.94 18.35 0.99
N ILE A 24 -7.61 17.32 1.48
CA ILE A 24 -8.69 17.47 2.47
C ILE A 24 -8.24 17.22 3.90
N ASN A 25 -6.92 17.33 4.14
CA ASN A 25 -6.28 17.34 5.46
C ASN A 25 -6.30 16.01 6.23
N HIS A 26 -6.38 14.89 5.52
CA HIS A 26 -6.12 13.59 6.16
C HIS A 26 -4.63 13.34 6.30
N ASN A 27 -4.25 12.60 7.33
CA ASN A 27 -2.90 12.08 7.47
C ASN A 27 -2.77 10.82 6.60
N VAL A 28 -1.86 10.82 5.66
CA VAL A 28 -1.68 9.71 4.73
C VAL A 28 -0.33 9.04 4.94
N VAL A 29 -0.34 7.73 5.11
CA VAL A 29 0.85 6.88 5.13
C VAL A 29 0.81 6.01 3.88
N ILE A 30 1.89 6.01 3.10
CA ILE A 30 2.00 5.23 1.87
C ILE A 30 2.91 4.04 2.13
N LEU A 31 2.45 2.84 1.79
CA LEU A 31 3.29 1.65 1.72
C LEU A 31 3.36 1.19 0.27
N ASP A 32 4.56 1.14 -0.29
CA ASP A 32 4.78 0.71 -1.67
C ASP A 32 6.16 0.09 -1.79
N ASN A 33 6.27 -1.03 -2.49
CA ASN A 33 7.56 -1.66 -2.75
C ASN A 33 8.25 -1.10 -4.00
N LEU A 34 7.57 -0.21 -4.71
CA LEU A 34 8.02 0.42 -5.94
C LEU A 34 8.23 -0.57 -7.10
N TYR A 35 7.64 -1.75 -7.04
CA TYR A 35 7.77 -2.73 -8.12
C TYR A 35 7.16 -2.20 -9.43
N THR A 36 5.95 -1.62 -9.35
CA THR A 36 5.28 -0.98 -10.48
C THR A 36 5.04 0.51 -10.27
N GLY A 37 5.26 1.01 -9.05
CA GLY A 37 5.14 2.42 -8.73
C GLY A 37 6.45 3.17 -8.93
N TYR A 38 6.37 4.49 -8.84
CA TYR A 38 7.52 5.37 -9.03
C TYR A 38 7.69 6.29 -7.83
N LYS A 39 8.92 6.41 -7.34
CA LYS A 39 9.25 7.33 -6.25
C LYS A 39 8.83 8.76 -6.58
N SER A 40 8.93 9.15 -7.85
CA SER A 40 8.54 10.50 -8.31
C SER A 40 7.04 10.79 -8.17
N LEU A 41 6.19 9.76 -8.03
CA LEU A 41 4.76 9.91 -7.82
C LEU A 41 4.38 10.01 -6.34
N VAL A 42 5.33 9.82 -5.42
CA VAL A 42 5.06 9.90 -3.99
C VAL A 42 4.79 11.34 -3.58
N ASN A 43 3.65 11.58 -2.97
CA ASN A 43 3.30 12.90 -2.45
C ASN A 43 4.17 13.24 -1.24
N THR A 44 4.85 14.39 -1.30
CA THR A 44 5.80 14.81 -0.25
C THR A 44 5.13 15.14 1.09
N LYS A 45 3.83 15.38 1.08
CA LYS A 45 3.06 15.63 2.31
C LYS A 45 2.58 14.36 2.99
N ALA A 46 2.74 13.20 2.34
CA ALA A 46 2.42 11.90 2.93
C ALA A 46 3.69 11.26 3.50
N LYS A 47 3.52 10.42 4.51
CA LYS A 47 4.63 9.62 5.04
C LYS A 47 4.83 8.41 4.12
N PHE A 48 6.01 8.26 3.56
CA PHE A 48 6.32 7.16 2.67
C PHE A 48 7.13 6.07 3.37
N ILE A 49 6.69 4.83 3.23
CA ILE A 49 7.40 3.65 3.72
C ILE A 49 7.59 2.71 2.55
N LYS A 50 8.86 2.42 2.21
CA LYS A 50 9.16 1.41 1.21
C LYS A 50 9.12 0.04 1.86
N GLY A 51 8.24 -0.82 1.37
CA GLY A 51 8.09 -2.16 1.92
C GLY A 51 7.04 -2.95 1.16
N ASP A 52 6.85 -4.19 1.58
CA ASP A 52 6.02 -5.15 0.89
C ASP A 52 4.89 -5.66 1.78
N ILE A 53 3.68 -5.76 1.23
CA ILE A 53 2.53 -6.32 1.95
C ILE A 53 2.71 -7.79 2.31
N LYS A 54 3.70 -8.48 1.74
CA LYS A 54 4.05 -9.84 2.14
C LYS A 54 4.74 -9.90 3.50
N ASN A 55 5.21 -8.76 4.01
CA ASN A 55 5.86 -8.65 5.30
C ASN A 55 4.85 -8.27 6.38
N ILE A 56 4.26 -9.27 7.03
CA ILE A 56 3.22 -9.05 8.03
C ILE A 56 3.73 -8.30 9.27
N LYS A 57 4.98 -8.51 9.65
CA LYS A 57 5.57 -7.80 10.80
C LYS A 57 5.64 -6.30 10.53
N LEU A 58 6.03 -5.94 9.30
CA LEU A 58 6.06 -4.54 8.88
C LEU A 58 4.66 -3.93 8.89
N LEU A 59 3.66 -4.64 8.36
CA LEU A 59 2.28 -4.16 8.34
C LEU A 59 1.76 -3.89 9.75
N ARG A 60 1.98 -4.82 10.66
CA ARG A 60 1.55 -4.65 12.06
C ARG A 60 2.22 -3.46 12.74
N LYS A 61 3.52 -3.29 12.47
CA LYS A 61 4.28 -2.14 12.97
C LYS A 61 3.72 -0.82 12.45
N ILE A 62 3.46 -0.74 11.14
CA ILE A 62 2.92 0.48 10.51
C ILE A 62 1.57 0.83 11.10
N ILE A 63 0.67 -0.14 11.20
CA ILE A 63 -0.69 0.08 11.70
C ILE A 63 -0.66 0.58 13.14
N LYS A 64 0.17 -0.03 13.98
CA LYS A 64 0.26 0.34 15.39
C LYS A 64 0.94 1.69 15.60
N GLU A 65 2.13 1.88 15.03
CA GLU A 65 2.92 3.09 15.25
C GLU A 65 2.30 4.36 14.67
N ASN A 66 1.54 4.22 13.57
CA ASN A 66 0.92 5.36 12.91
C ASN A 66 -0.56 5.52 13.28
N GLU A 67 -1.08 4.66 14.15
CA GLU A 67 -2.48 4.70 14.58
C GLU A 67 -3.44 4.70 13.38
N ILE A 68 -3.22 3.78 12.45
CA ILE A 68 -4.00 3.71 11.21
C ILE A 68 -5.45 3.37 11.52
N GLU A 69 -6.37 4.17 10.99
CA GLU A 69 -7.82 4.02 11.16
C GLU A 69 -8.51 3.39 9.95
N THR A 70 -7.96 3.63 8.77
CA THR A 70 -8.55 3.17 7.50
C THR A 70 -7.44 2.73 6.55
N ILE A 71 -7.70 1.70 5.78
CA ILE A 71 -6.75 1.20 4.78
C ILE A 71 -7.42 1.20 3.41
N VAL A 72 -6.73 1.78 2.43
CA VAL A 72 -7.10 1.67 1.02
C VAL A 72 -6.04 0.81 0.34
N HIS A 73 -6.44 -0.36 -0.11
CA HIS A 73 -5.51 -1.36 -0.63
C HIS A 73 -5.45 -1.35 -2.16
N LEU A 74 -4.36 -0.78 -2.71
CA LEU A 74 -4.14 -0.69 -4.16
C LEU A 74 -2.87 -1.42 -4.60
N ALA A 75 -2.15 -2.06 -3.67
CA ALA A 75 -0.88 -2.73 -3.94
C ALA A 75 -1.09 -4.11 -4.54
N ALA A 76 -1.58 -4.17 -5.77
CA ALA A 76 -1.78 -5.41 -6.49
C ALA A 76 -1.01 -5.39 -7.81
N LEU A 77 -0.61 -6.58 -8.29
CA LEU A 77 -0.02 -6.73 -9.62
C LEU A 77 -1.14 -6.99 -10.62
N LEU A 78 -1.19 -6.19 -11.69
CA LEU A 78 -2.33 -6.16 -12.61
C LEU A 78 -1.97 -6.50 -14.07
N ASN A 79 -0.72 -6.80 -14.37
CA ASN A 79 -0.29 -7.10 -15.74
C ASN A 79 -0.61 -8.57 -16.08
N VAL A 80 -1.59 -8.80 -16.93
CA VAL A 80 -2.06 -10.15 -17.29
C VAL A 80 -0.96 -11.00 -17.94
N SER A 81 -0.20 -10.41 -18.85
CA SER A 81 0.89 -11.12 -19.53
C SER A 81 1.98 -11.54 -18.53
N ASP A 82 2.35 -10.65 -17.62
CA ASP A 82 3.32 -10.96 -16.58
C ASP A 82 2.78 -12.01 -15.60
N ALA A 83 1.47 -11.97 -15.28
CA ALA A 83 0.83 -12.95 -14.42
C ALA A 83 0.89 -14.36 -14.99
N GLU A 84 0.71 -14.51 -16.29
CA GLU A 84 0.81 -15.81 -16.97
C GLU A 84 2.21 -16.42 -16.86
N LYS A 85 3.23 -15.57 -16.91
CA LYS A 85 4.64 -15.99 -16.82
C LYS A 85 5.11 -16.17 -15.39
N ASN A 86 4.52 -15.46 -14.44
CA ASN A 86 4.97 -15.38 -13.05
C ASN A 86 3.82 -15.64 -12.08
N LYS A 87 3.12 -16.76 -12.23
CA LYS A 87 1.93 -17.09 -11.42
C LYS A 87 2.19 -17.08 -9.91
N LYS A 88 3.31 -17.65 -9.48
CA LYS A 88 3.66 -17.69 -8.06
C LYS A 88 3.84 -16.28 -7.48
N LYS A 89 4.48 -15.40 -8.21
CA LYS A 89 4.69 -14.01 -7.81
C LYS A 89 3.36 -13.28 -7.61
N TYR A 90 2.42 -13.44 -8.56
CA TYR A 90 1.09 -12.82 -8.46
C TYR A 90 0.29 -13.41 -7.31
N TYR A 91 0.35 -14.71 -7.12
CA TYR A 91 -0.27 -15.37 -5.97
C TYR A 91 0.26 -14.81 -4.65
N LEU A 92 1.59 -14.76 -4.50
CA LEU A 92 2.21 -14.25 -3.28
C LEU A 92 1.84 -12.78 -3.03
N ASN A 93 1.87 -11.95 -4.07
CA ASN A 93 1.57 -10.54 -3.90
C ASN A 93 0.07 -10.31 -3.69
N ASN A 94 -0.78 -10.83 -4.57
CA ASN A 94 -2.20 -10.46 -4.57
C ASN A 94 -3.03 -11.24 -3.55
N ILE A 95 -2.67 -12.47 -3.24
CA ILE A 95 -3.42 -13.30 -2.30
C ILE A 95 -2.77 -13.30 -0.92
N ILE A 96 -1.50 -13.68 -0.83
CA ILE A 96 -0.81 -13.73 0.47
C ILE A 96 -0.64 -12.33 1.05
N GLY A 97 -0.25 -11.35 0.21
CA GLY A 97 -0.11 -9.97 0.65
C GLY A 97 -1.42 -9.39 1.19
N THR A 98 -2.53 -9.61 0.48
CA THR A 98 -3.85 -9.15 0.92
C THR A 98 -4.29 -9.86 2.21
N SER A 99 -4.06 -11.16 2.32
CA SER A 99 -4.32 -11.92 3.53
C SER A 99 -3.52 -11.38 4.72
N ASN A 100 -2.24 -11.07 4.51
CA ASN A 100 -1.40 -10.47 5.55
C ASN A 100 -1.96 -9.13 6.03
N LEU A 101 -2.44 -8.32 5.09
CA LEU A 101 -3.01 -7.02 5.40
C LEU A 101 -4.25 -7.16 6.29
N ILE A 102 -5.15 -8.08 5.94
CA ILE A 102 -6.34 -8.36 6.74
C ILE A 102 -5.96 -8.86 8.14
N ARG A 103 -5.03 -9.81 8.21
CA ARG A 103 -4.55 -10.37 9.48
C ARG A 103 -3.87 -9.32 10.36
N SER A 104 -3.17 -8.36 9.76
CA SER A 104 -2.51 -7.30 10.51
C SER A 104 -3.49 -6.30 11.14
N CYS A 105 -4.74 -6.27 10.68
CA CYS A 105 -5.80 -5.46 11.29
C CYS A 105 -6.48 -6.15 12.48
N GLU A 106 -6.20 -7.43 12.72
CA GLU A 106 -6.73 -8.17 13.86
C GLU A 106 -5.98 -7.80 15.13
N ASN A 107 -6.70 -7.69 16.22
CA ASN A 107 -6.12 -7.38 17.53
C ASN A 107 -5.60 -8.63 18.26
#